data_66b2a000ecd04c8b40c29574855bfbc9
#
_entry.id   66b2a000ecd04c8b40c29574855bfbc9
#
_cell.length_a   1.000
_cell.length_b   1.000
_cell.length_c   1.000
_cell.angle_alpha   90.00
_cell.angle_beta   90.00
_cell.angle_gamma   90.00
#
_symmetry.space_group_name_H-M   'P 1'
#
loop_
_entity.id
_entity.type
_entity.pdbx_description
1 polymer ?
#
loop_
_entity_poly.entity_id
_entity_poly.type
_entity_poly.pdbx_seq_one_letter_code
_entity_poly.pdbx_strand_id
1 'polypeptide(L)'
;MNQLTSSEVRLVEQYVGVLDYVSRCAQAVERDDWFYLYDKSAELAVRAQRLAEVAAELWRTIDTQRRRPRRGAIASAVAWHGRHYRAGRLLHPAEPKERR
;
A
#
# COMPACT_ATOMS: atom_id res chain seq x y z
N MET A 1 10.14 13.31 14.85
CA MET A 1 9.02 12.59 14.30
C MET A 1 8.98 12.72 12.79
N ASN A 2 8.87 11.61 12.12
CA ASN A 2 8.83 11.64 10.69
C ASN A 2 7.44 11.89 10.21
N GLN A 3 7.30 12.95 9.46
CA GLN A 3 6.04 13.19 8.83
C GLN A 3 6.16 12.98 7.35
N LEU A 4 5.32 12.12 6.84
CA LEU A 4 5.29 11.89 5.41
C LEU A 4 4.44 12.95 4.75
N THR A 5 4.83 13.32 3.55
CA THR A 5 4.00 14.21 2.74
C THR A 5 2.77 13.44 2.26
N SER A 6 1.80 14.18 1.73
CA SER A 6 0.60 13.54 1.19
C SER A 6 0.93 12.53 0.11
N SER A 7 1.87 12.87 -0.76
CA SER A 7 2.26 11.95 -1.82
C SER A 7 2.89 10.69 -1.26
N GLU A 8 3.69 10.84 -0.22
CA GLU A 8 4.33 9.69 0.40
C GLU A 8 3.31 8.79 1.08
N VAL A 9 2.33 9.39 1.76
CA VAL A 9 1.28 8.62 2.39
C VAL A 9 0.49 7.84 1.34
N ARG A 10 0.17 8.48 0.22
CA ARG A 10 -0.54 7.79 -0.84
C ARG A 10 0.26 6.62 -1.39
N LEU A 11 1.57 6.80 -1.53
CA LEU A 11 2.41 5.72 -1.98
C LEU A 11 2.35 4.54 -1.02
N VAL A 12 2.45 4.81 0.27
CA VAL A 12 2.39 3.76 1.27
C VAL A 12 1.07 3.03 1.20
N GLU A 13 -0.03 3.77 1.12
CA GLU A 13 -1.35 3.15 1.08
C GLU A 13 -1.52 2.27 -0.14
N GLN A 14 -1.07 2.75 -1.28
CA GLN A 14 -1.20 1.95 -2.50
C GLN A 14 -0.33 0.71 -2.45
N TYR A 15 0.87 0.85 -1.91
CA TYR A 15 1.77 -0.29 -1.83
C TYR A 15 1.23 -1.36 -0.88
N VAL A 16 0.75 -0.95 0.27
CA VAL A 16 0.16 -1.89 1.23
C VAL A 16 -1.05 -2.58 0.62
N GLY A 17 -1.87 -1.82 -0.13
CA GLY A 17 -3.00 -2.42 -0.82
C GLY A 17 -2.59 -3.50 -1.81
N VAL A 18 -1.51 -3.25 -2.55
CA VAL A 18 -0.99 -4.26 -3.47
C VAL A 18 -0.56 -5.51 -2.70
N LEU A 19 0.17 -5.32 -1.60
CA LEU A 19 0.62 -6.46 -0.81
C LEU A 19 -0.55 -7.26 -0.28
N ASP A 20 -1.63 -6.59 0.11
CA ASP A 20 -2.81 -7.28 0.60
C ASP A 20 -3.40 -8.17 -0.49
N TYR A 21 -3.50 -7.66 -1.70
CA TYR A 21 -4.10 -8.45 -2.77
C TYR A 21 -3.19 -9.56 -3.25
N VAL A 22 -1.87 -9.37 -3.15
CA VAL A 22 -0.94 -10.47 -3.39
C VAL A 22 -1.20 -11.60 -2.39
N SER A 23 -1.39 -11.24 -1.13
CA SER A 23 -1.65 -12.22 -0.09
C SER A 23 -2.96 -12.97 -0.36
N ARG A 24 -4.00 -12.25 -0.80
CA ARG A 24 -5.28 -12.89 -1.12
C ARG A 24 -5.15 -13.86 -2.28
N CYS A 25 -4.37 -13.48 -3.27
CA CYS A 25 -4.13 -14.39 -4.40
C CYS A 25 -3.39 -15.62 -3.95
N ALA A 26 -2.41 -15.46 -3.05
CA ALA A 26 -1.68 -16.62 -2.54
C ALA A 26 -2.61 -17.57 -1.79
N GLN A 27 -3.51 -17.01 -0.98
CA GLN A 27 -4.47 -17.84 -0.28
C GLN A 27 -5.40 -18.58 -1.23
N ALA A 28 -5.80 -17.92 -2.29
CA ALA A 28 -6.67 -18.56 -3.28
C ALA A 28 -5.99 -19.76 -3.92
N VAL A 29 -4.70 -19.60 -4.22
CA VAL A 29 -3.94 -20.70 -4.80
C VAL A 29 -3.85 -21.87 -3.82
N GLU A 30 -3.60 -21.58 -2.56
CA GLU A 30 -3.49 -22.62 -1.55
C GLU A 30 -4.78 -23.39 -1.39
N ARG A 31 -5.91 -22.72 -1.59
CA ARG A 31 -7.22 -23.34 -1.41
C ARG A 31 -7.82 -23.88 -2.71
N ASP A 32 -7.08 -23.76 -3.80
CA ASP A 32 -7.59 -24.13 -5.12
C ASP A 32 -8.88 -23.41 -5.44
N ASP A 33 -9.00 -22.17 -4.99
CA ASP A 33 -10.18 -21.37 -5.25
C ASP A 33 -9.91 -20.50 -6.48
N TRP A 34 -10.13 -21.07 -7.65
CA TRP A 34 -9.72 -20.44 -8.90
C TRP A 34 -10.58 -19.23 -9.26
N PHE A 35 -11.86 -19.24 -8.88
CA PHE A 35 -12.69 -18.08 -9.12
C PHE A 35 -12.23 -16.91 -8.26
N TYR A 36 -11.94 -17.18 -6.99
CA TYR A 36 -11.47 -16.12 -6.10
C TYR A 36 -10.13 -15.58 -6.60
N LEU A 37 -9.26 -16.46 -7.09
CA LEU A 37 -7.99 -16.03 -7.65
C LEU A 37 -8.22 -15.12 -8.86
N TYR A 38 -9.12 -15.51 -9.74
CA TYR A 38 -9.42 -14.70 -10.91
C TYR A 38 -9.91 -13.32 -10.49
N ASP A 39 -10.84 -13.28 -9.55
CA ASP A 39 -11.41 -12.04 -9.09
C ASP A 39 -10.36 -11.14 -8.43
N LYS A 40 -9.57 -11.69 -7.54
CA LYS A 40 -8.61 -10.89 -6.80
C LYS A 40 -7.41 -10.50 -7.64
N SER A 41 -7.02 -11.33 -8.59
CA SER A 41 -5.91 -10.94 -9.46
C SER A 41 -6.30 -9.79 -10.38
N ALA A 42 -7.56 -9.72 -10.77
CA ALA A 42 -8.02 -8.59 -11.56
C ALA A 42 -7.95 -7.30 -10.75
N GLU A 43 -8.35 -7.37 -9.48
CA GLU A 43 -8.24 -6.19 -8.63
C GLU A 43 -6.79 -5.85 -8.32
N LEU A 44 -5.96 -6.87 -8.18
CA LEU A 44 -4.53 -6.62 -7.98
C LEU A 44 -3.95 -5.83 -9.15
N ALA A 45 -4.34 -6.15 -10.36
CA ALA A 45 -3.83 -5.43 -11.53
C ALA A 45 -4.21 -3.96 -11.46
N VAL A 46 -5.44 -3.66 -11.05
CA VAL A 46 -5.88 -2.27 -10.94
C VAL A 46 -5.07 -1.54 -9.86
N ARG A 47 -4.86 -2.20 -8.74
CA ARG A 47 -4.11 -1.57 -7.65
C ARG A 47 -2.65 -1.38 -8.00
N ALA A 48 -2.07 -2.34 -8.73
CA ALA A 48 -0.68 -2.19 -9.17
C ALA A 48 -0.55 -1.01 -10.13
N GLN A 49 -1.54 -0.82 -10.98
CA GLN A 49 -1.53 0.31 -11.90
C GLN A 49 -1.56 1.63 -11.12
N ARG A 50 -2.40 1.72 -10.11
CA ARG A 50 -2.46 2.93 -9.30
C ARG A 50 -1.17 3.17 -8.56
N LEU A 51 -0.56 2.11 -8.05
CA LEU A 51 0.73 2.24 -7.39
C LEU A 51 1.75 2.83 -8.35
N ALA A 52 1.78 2.34 -9.58
CA ALA A 52 2.72 2.85 -10.56
C ALA A 52 2.51 4.33 -10.82
N GLU A 53 1.25 4.76 -10.86
CA GLU A 53 0.94 6.16 -11.10
C GLU A 53 1.39 7.04 -9.94
N VAL A 54 1.15 6.57 -8.73
CA VAL A 54 1.54 7.34 -7.56
C VAL A 54 3.06 7.41 -7.44
N ALA A 55 3.73 6.30 -7.74
CA ALA A 55 5.19 6.27 -7.69
C ALA A 55 5.78 7.21 -8.73
N ALA A 56 5.19 7.26 -9.92
CA ALA A 56 5.67 8.15 -10.95
C ALA A 56 5.49 9.60 -10.53
N GLU A 57 4.37 9.90 -9.91
CA GLU A 57 4.11 11.25 -9.44
C GLU A 57 5.12 11.66 -8.37
N LEU A 58 5.38 10.76 -7.44
CA LEU A 58 6.35 11.05 -6.40
C LEU A 58 7.75 11.25 -6.98
N TRP A 59 8.11 10.41 -7.93
CA TRP A 59 9.42 10.54 -8.58
C TRP A 59 9.56 11.89 -9.27
N ARG A 60 8.50 12.32 -9.95
CA ARG A 60 8.56 13.63 -10.62
C ARG A 60 8.72 14.75 -9.60
N THR A 61 8.08 14.62 -8.45
CA THR A 61 8.21 15.62 -7.40
C THR A 61 9.63 15.67 -6.87
N ILE A 62 10.21 14.50 -6.62
CA ILE A 62 11.60 14.44 -6.15
C ILE A 62 12.52 15.05 -7.17
N ASP A 63 12.34 14.68 -8.43
CA ASP A 63 13.22 15.15 -9.49
C ASP A 63 13.13 16.66 -9.68
N THR A 64 11.91 17.19 -9.58
CA THR A 64 11.68 18.61 -9.81
C THR A 64 12.09 19.47 -8.63
N GLN A 65 11.75 19.04 -7.43
CA GLN A 65 11.95 19.82 -6.24
C GLN A 65 13.18 19.42 -5.46
N ARG A 66 13.83 18.35 -5.88
CA ARG A 66 15.02 17.84 -5.22
C ARG A 66 14.77 17.55 -3.76
N ARG A 67 13.55 17.15 -3.47
CA ARG A 67 13.15 16.86 -2.11
C ARG A 67 12.85 15.39 -1.99
N ARG A 68 13.70 14.67 -1.29
CA ARG A 68 13.54 13.23 -1.14
C ARG A 68 12.90 12.89 0.19
N PRO A 69 12.19 11.78 0.26
CA PRO A 69 11.71 11.28 1.53
C PRO A 69 12.92 10.99 2.42
N ARG A 70 12.69 11.09 3.71
CA ARG A 70 13.72 10.71 4.65
C ARG A 70 14.05 9.24 4.46
N ARG A 71 15.35 8.94 4.54
CA ARG A 71 15.80 7.59 4.29
C ARG A 71 15.09 6.62 5.24
N GLY A 72 14.50 5.59 4.68
CA GLY A 72 13.81 4.57 5.45
C GLY A 72 12.41 4.92 5.88
N ALA A 73 11.96 6.16 5.66
CA ALA A 73 10.63 6.56 6.11
C ALA A 73 9.52 5.78 5.41
N ILE A 74 9.65 5.59 4.11
CA ILE A 74 8.64 4.86 3.36
C ILE A 74 8.64 3.39 3.80
N ALA A 75 9.82 2.79 3.90
CA ALA A 75 9.92 1.40 4.29
C ALA A 75 9.36 1.18 5.69
N SER A 76 9.63 2.10 6.61
CA SER A 76 9.10 1.99 7.96
C SER A 76 7.58 2.09 7.97
N ALA A 77 7.03 3.00 7.18
CA ALA A 77 5.58 3.16 7.12
C ALA A 77 4.92 1.93 6.53
N VAL A 78 5.52 1.36 5.48
CA VAL A 78 4.98 0.15 4.89
C VAL A 78 5.01 -0.99 5.90
N ALA A 79 6.10 -1.12 6.64
CA ALA A 79 6.20 -2.18 7.63
C ALA A 79 5.15 -2.00 8.73
N TRP A 80 4.95 -0.75 9.17
CA TRP A 80 3.95 -0.49 10.20
C TRP A 80 2.56 -0.87 9.73
N HIS A 81 2.19 -0.41 8.55
CA HIS A 81 0.87 -0.71 8.01
C HIS A 81 0.70 -2.20 7.77
N GLY A 82 1.74 -2.87 7.31
CA GLY A 82 1.68 -4.31 7.10
C GLY A 82 1.38 -5.07 8.37
N ARG A 83 2.00 -4.65 9.49
CA ARG A 83 1.77 -5.31 10.76
C ARG A 83 0.37 -5.03 11.30
N HIS A 84 -0.20 -3.89 10.94
CA HIS A 84 -1.48 -3.47 11.51
C HIS A 84 -2.65 -3.63 10.55
N TYR A 85 -2.42 -4.27 9.44
CA TYR A 85 -3.46 -4.46 8.46
C TYR A 85 -4.41 -5.55 8.93
N ARG A 86 -5.72 -5.30 8.80
CA ARG A 86 -6.69 -6.28 9.24
C ARG A 86 -7.87 -6.32 8.32
N ALA A 87 -8.28 -7.53 7.99
CA ALA A 87 -9.53 -7.76 7.28
C ALA A 87 -9.71 -6.88 6.06
N GLY A 88 -8.64 -6.65 5.32
CA GLY A 88 -8.71 -5.88 4.12
C GLY A 88 -8.79 -4.39 4.33
N ARG A 89 -8.50 -3.92 5.53
CA ARG A 89 -8.55 -2.49 5.82
C ARG A 89 -7.21 -1.97 6.24
N LEU A 90 -6.89 -0.78 5.78
CA LEU A 90 -5.71 -0.10 6.24
C LEU A 90 -6.01 0.59 7.55
N LEU A 91 -5.10 0.44 8.49
CA LEU A 91 -5.20 1.15 9.75
C LEU A 91 -4.24 2.30 9.73
N HIS A 92 -4.69 3.44 10.18
CA HIS A 92 -3.85 4.61 10.25
C HIS A 92 -3.53 4.90 11.71
N PRO A 93 -2.27 5.16 12.02
CA PRO A 93 -1.90 5.36 13.41
C PRO A 93 -2.70 6.47 14.07
N ALA A 94 -3.13 7.44 13.30
CA ALA A 94 -3.79 8.60 13.86
C ALA A 94 -5.29 8.47 13.96
N GLU A 95 -5.86 7.34 13.58
CA GLU A 95 -7.32 7.23 13.59
C GLU A 95 -7.80 6.70 14.91
N PRO A 96 -8.41 7.54 15.71
CA PRO A 96 -8.88 7.09 17.02
C PRO A 96 -10.12 6.24 16.99
N LYS A 97 -10.88 6.29 15.93
CA LYS A 97 -12.12 5.54 15.90
C LYS A 97 -11.91 4.05 15.90
N GLU A 98 -10.71 3.63 15.71
CA GLU A 98 -10.44 2.22 15.79
C GLU A 98 -10.72 1.67 17.14
N ARG A 99 -10.84 2.52 18.08
CA ARG A 99 -11.04 2.10 19.39
C ARG A 99 -12.42 1.95 19.74
N ARG A 100 -13.26 1.79 19.03
CA ARG A 100 -14.55 1.60 19.52
C ARG A 100 -15.09 0.39 19.25
#